data_9f2b03e8971559a343d67470963b468b
#
_entry.id   9f2b03e8971559a343d67470963b468b
#
_cell.length_a   1.000
_cell.length_b   1.000
_cell.length_c   1.000
_cell.angle_alpha   90.00
_cell.angle_beta   90.00
_cell.angle_gamma   90.00
#
_symmetry.space_group_name_H-M   'P 1'
#
loop_
_entity.id
_entity.type
_entity.pdbx_description
1 polymer ?
#
loop_
_entity_poly.entity_id
_entity_poly.type
_entity_poly.pdbx_seq_one_letter_code
_entity_poly.pdbx_strand_id
1 'polypeptide(L)'
;MSENDDRDPGHGASDGKAASPLIRVLGCARAELVPGEVVSVALPRGASRRPREALVLLGSDGAPRCYLNECRHLPIPIDLGSKRYLTNDKRHLLCGTHGALYRLNDGVCVTGPCLSLALTTLPLIEEEGVLYVDVSALDP
;
A
#
# COMPACT_ATOMS: atom_id res chain seq x y z
N MET A 1 -5.80 11.89 -36.66
CA MET A 1 -5.80 11.84 -36.43
C MET A 1 -5.98 11.98 -36.05
N SER A 2 -5.76 11.85 -35.88
CA SER A 2 -5.61 11.84 -35.35
C SER A 2 -5.82 12.00 -34.66
N GLU A 3 -5.64 11.82 -34.21
CA GLU A 3 -5.62 11.85 -33.67
C GLU A 3 -5.93 11.83 -32.97
N ASN A 4 -5.69 11.76 -33.15
CA ASN A 4 -5.81 11.69 -32.53
C ASN A 4 -6.12 11.60 -31.92
N ASP A 5 -5.92 11.38 -31.89
CA ASP A 5 -6.07 11.25 -31.35
C ASP A 5 -6.42 11.12 -30.76
N ASP A 6 -6.12 10.94 -30.76
CA ASP A 6 -6.24 10.74 -30.20
C ASP A 6 -6.62 10.58 -29.55
N ARG A 7 -6.31 10.54 -29.62
CA ARG A 7 -6.43 10.34 -29.11
C ARG A 7 -6.93 10.10 -28.50
N ASP A 8 -6.86 9.99 -28.36
CA ASP A 8 -7.20 9.80 -27.79
C ASP A 8 -7.80 9.60 -27.35
N PRO A 9 -7.70 9.46 -27.51
CA PRO A 9 -8.13 9.15 -26.89
C PRO A 9 -8.70 9.09 -26.32
N GLY A 10 -8.57 9.04 -26.23
CA GLY A 10 -8.80 8.83 -25.73
C GLY A 10 -9.26 8.98 -25.06
N HIS A 11 -9.20 8.98 -25.07
CA HIS A 11 -9.52 9.24 -24.42
C HIS A 11 -10.18 9.20 -23.82
N GLY A 12 -10.27 9.07 -23.73
CA GLY A 12 -10.65 8.96 -23.07
C GLY A 12 -11.28 9.23 -22.30
N ALA A 13 -11.38 9.08 -22.30
CA ALA A 13 -11.73 9.21 -21.49
C ALA A 13 -12.41 9.60 -20.86
N SER A 14 -12.53 9.47 -20.79
CA SER A 14 -12.91 9.69 -20.00
C SER A 14 -13.58 10.29 -19.37
N ASP A 15 -13.60 10.08 -19.24
CA ASP A 15 -14.05 10.52 -18.41
C ASP A 15 -14.32 11.27 -17.67
N GLY A 16 -14.30 11.24 -17.88
CA GLY A 16 -14.43 11.78 -17.32
C GLY A 16 -14.34 12.15 -16.38
N LYS A 17 -14.58 11.77 -16.22
CA LYS A 17 -14.32 12.18 -15.19
C LYS A 17 -13.43 12.80 -14.95
N ALA A 18 -13.73 13.74 -14.98
CA ALA A 18 -12.48 14.26 -14.81
C ALA A 18 -11.90 13.54 -13.67
N ALA A 19 -11.19 12.61 -14.00
CA ALA A 19 -10.53 11.82 -13.01
C ALA A 19 -9.64 12.72 -12.19
N SER A 20 -9.60 12.50 -10.89
CA SER A 20 -8.59 13.10 -10.07
C SER A 20 -7.23 12.76 -10.65
N PRO A 21 -6.28 13.68 -10.64
CA PRO A 21 -4.94 13.33 -11.10
C PRO A 21 -4.38 12.19 -10.29
N LEU A 22 -3.65 11.33 -10.96
CA LEU A 22 -2.93 10.26 -10.29
C LEU A 22 -1.87 10.88 -9.38
N ILE A 23 -1.94 10.57 -8.09
CA ILE A 23 -0.95 11.03 -7.13
C ILE A 23 -0.15 9.82 -6.69
N ARG A 24 1.15 9.88 -6.93
CA ARG A 24 2.02 8.77 -6.56
C ARG A 24 3.22 9.27 -5.80
N VAL A 25 3.72 8.43 -4.90
CA VAL A 25 4.85 8.72 -4.05
C VAL A 25 5.96 7.75 -4.40
N LEU A 26 7.19 8.24 -4.47
CA LEU A 26 8.33 7.37 -4.71
C LEU A 26 8.42 6.35 -3.57
N GLY A 27 8.42 5.08 -3.92
CA GLY A 27 8.54 4.00 -2.96
C GLY A 27 9.98 3.53 -2.84
N CYS A 28 10.30 2.47 -3.58
CA CYS A 28 11.64 1.89 -3.53
C CYS A 28 11.95 1.21 -4.86
N ALA A 29 13.20 0.87 -5.08
CA ALA A 29 13.55 0.05 -6.22
C ALA A 29 13.01 -1.36 -6.03
N ARG A 30 12.50 -1.95 -7.11
CA ARG A 30 11.99 -3.32 -7.06
C ARG A 30 13.05 -4.28 -6.50
N ALA A 31 14.31 -4.05 -6.85
CA ALA A 31 15.41 -4.90 -6.42
C ALA A 31 15.71 -4.80 -4.92
N GLU A 32 15.17 -3.79 -4.25
CA GLU A 32 15.35 -3.66 -2.79
C GLU A 32 14.44 -4.59 -2.00
N LEU A 33 13.40 -5.14 -2.64
CA LEU A 33 12.46 -6.00 -1.93
C LEU A 33 13.06 -7.39 -1.74
N VAL A 34 13.05 -7.84 -0.50
CA VAL A 34 13.61 -9.14 -0.10
C VAL A 34 12.52 -9.87 0.68
N PRO A 35 12.29 -11.16 0.40
CA PRO A 35 11.32 -11.91 1.19
C PRO A 35 11.63 -11.82 2.69
N GLY A 36 10.60 -11.60 3.48
CA GLY A 36 10.76 -11.50 4.92
C GLY A 36 11.16 -10.13 5.43
N GLU A 37 11.19 -9.12 4.54
CA GLU A 37 11.51 -7.75 4.95
C GLU A 37 10.46 -6.80 4.41
N VAL A 38 10.26 -5.70 5.12
CA VAL A 38 9.27 -4.68 4.76
C VAL A 38 9.99 -3.35 4.60
N VAL A 39 9.69 -2.65 3.51
CA VAL A 39 10.18 -1.29 3.29
C VAL A 39 9.04 -0.34 3.65
N SER A 40 9.28 0.57 4.59
CA SER A 40 8.27 1.57 4.92
C SER A 40 8.54 2.85 4.14
N VAL A 41 7.46 3.45 3.64
CA VAL A 41 7.53 4.64 2.79
C VAL A 41 6.66 5.71 3.43
N ALA A 42 7.26 6.86 3.74
CA ALA A 42 6.47 7.97 4.29
C ALA A 42 5.49 8.49 3.26
N LEU A 43 4.28 8.73 3.67
CA LEU A 43 3.22 9.26 2.82
C LEU A 43 2.88 10.69 3.21
N PRO A 44 2.28 11.46 2.29
CA PRO A 44 1.80 12.78 2.65
C PRO A 44 0.79 12.69 3.77
N ARG A 45 0.85 13.63 4.70
CA ARG A 45 -0.13 13.69 5.77
C ARG A 45 -1.46 14.15 5.19
N GLY A 46 -2.51 13.49 5.58
CA GLY A 46 -3.84 13.87 5.16
C GLY A 46 -4.41 14.97 6.05
N ALA A 47 -5.73 15.13 5.95
CA ALA A 47 -6.44 16.14 6.74
C ALA A 47 -6.24 15.91 8.24
N SER A 48 -6.04 14.68 8.66
CA SER A 48 -5.82 14.36 10.07
C SER A 48 -4.46 14.83 10.58
N ARG A 49 -3.54 15.14 9.68
CA ARG A 49 -2.17 15.56 9.97
C ARG A 49 -1.35 14.51 10.74
N ARG A 50 -1.85 13.29 10.81
CA ARG A 50 -1.06 12.21 11.41
C ARG A 50 -0.05 11.69 10.42
N PRO A 51 1.15 11.33 10.88
CA PRO A 51 2.10 10.65 9.99
C PRO A 51 1.50 9.36 9.48
N ARG A 52 1.71 9.08 8.20
CA ARG A 52 1.22 7.87 7.56
C ARG A 52 2.36 7.24 6.79
N GLU A 53 2.32 5.92 6.70
CA GLU A 53 3.32 5.16 5.97
C GLU A 53 2.66 4.10 5.12
N ALA A 54 3.31 3.77 4.02
CA ALA A 54 2.98 2.58 3.24
C ALA A 54 4.00 1.50 3.57
N LEU A 55 3.55 0.26 3.59
CA LEU A 55 4.42 -0.89 3.79
C LEU A 55 4.51 -1.63 2.47
N VAL A 56 5.72 -1.72 1.93
CA VAL A 56 5.97 -2.39 0.65
C VAL A 56 6.72 -3.68 0.95
N LEU A 57 6.23 -4.79 0.43
CA LEU A 57 6.79 -6.10 0.74
C LEU A 57 6.48 -7.07 -0.40
N LEU A 58 7.08 -8.23 -0.34
CA LEU A 58 6.79 -9.29 -1.28
C LEU A 58 5.76 -10.25 -0.67
N GLY A 59 4.75 -10.60 -1.46
CA GLY A 59 3.84 -11.66 -1.09
C GLY A 59 4.54 -13.01 -1.16
N SER A 60 3.84 -14.06 -0.74
CA SER A 60 4.41 -15.41 -0.77
C SER A 60 4.69 -15.88 -2.20
N ASP A 61 4.07 -15.24 -3.19
CA ASP A 61 4.30 -15.54 -4.60
C ASP A 61 5.46 -14.75 -5.20
N GLY A 62 6.13 -13.91 -4.39
CA GLY A 62 7.23 -13.10 -4.85
C GLY A 62 6.84 -11.81 -5.55
N ALA A 63 5.55 -11.49 -5.63
CA ALA A 63 5.09 -10.26 -6.26
C ALA A 63 4.97 -9.15 -5.22
N PRO A 64 5.26 -7.89 -5.60
CA PRO A 64 5.16 -6.78 -4.65
C PRO A 64 3.73 -6.52 -4.18
N ARG A 65 3.62 -6.14 -2.92
CA ARG A 65 2.37 -5.73 -2.29
C ARG A 65 2.61 -4.44 -1.52
N CYS A 66 1.57 -3.64 -1.35
CA CYS A 66 1.68 -2.42 -0.58
C CYS A 66 0.41 -2.21 0.23
N TYR A 67 0.58 -1.91 1.50
CA TYR A 67 -0.54 -1.67 2.42
C TYR A 67 -0.29 -0.39 3.20
N LEU A 68 -1.39 0.30 3.51
CA LEU A 68 -1.31 1.42 4.43
C LEU A 68 -1.01 0.88 5.83
N ASN A 69 -0.05 1.51 6.51
CA ASN A 69 0.35 1.09 7.85
C ASN A 69 -0.65 1.62 8.89
N GLU A 70 -1.84 1.02 8.89
CA GLU A 70 -2.88 1.32 9.88
C GLU A 70 -3.63 0.04 10.21
N CYS A 71 -3.70 -0.28 11.49
CA CYS A 71 -4.45 -1.43 11.96
C CYS A 71 -5.94 -1.23 11.67
N ARG A 72 -6.63 -2.27 11.22
CA ARG A 72 -8.06 -2.16 10.94
C ARG A 72 -8.90 -2.05 12.20
N HIS A 73 -8.36 -2.47 13.33
CA HIS A 73 -9.04 -2.33 14.61
C HIS A 73 -8.97 -0.90 15.12
N LEU A 74 -7.79 -0.29 15.01
CA LEU A 74 -7.57 1.09 15.44
C LEU A 74 -6.72 1.79 14.37
N PRO A 75 -6.94 3.09 14.11
CA PRO A 75 -6.19 3.80 13.07
C PRO A 75 -4.78 4.18 13.56
N ILE A 76 -4.01 3.19 13.97
CA ILE A 76 -2.65 3.38 14.45
C ILE A 76 -1.71 2.48 13.66
N PRO A 77 -0.41 2.83 13.59
CA PRO A 77 0.55 1.98 12.90
C PRO A 77 0.62 0.59 13.51
N ILE A 78 0.69 -0.44 12.68
CA ILE A 78 0.72 -1.81 13.20
C ILE A 78 1.98 -2.10 13.99
N ASP A 79 3.10 -1.42 13.66
CA ASP A 79 4.37 -1.64 14.33
C ASP A 79 4.52 -0.81 15.61
N LEU A 80 3.61 0.11 15.88
CA LEU A 80 3.66 1.00 17.04
C LEU A 80 4.99 1.75 17.15
N GLY A 81 5.61 2.03 16.00
CA GLY A 81 6.89 2.75 15.96
C GLY A 81 8.12 1.87 16.14
N SER A 82 7.93 0.56 16.34
CA SER A 82 9.06 -0.36 16.59
C SER A 82 9.80 -0.76 15.32
N LYS A 83 9.18 -0.57 14.16
CA LYS A 83 9.64 -1.04 12.87
C LYS A 83 9.61 -2.56 12.74
N ARG A 84 8.87 -3.20 13.61
CA ARG A 84 8.69 -4.64 13.57
C ARG A 84 7.31 -4.91 13.01
N TYR A 85 7.25 -5.32 11.75
CA TYR A 85 5.99 -5.44 11.00
C TYR A 85 5.54 -6.89 10.83
N LEU A 86 6.43 -7.85 10.98
CA LEU A 86 6.17 -9.24 10.63
C LEU A 86 6.27 -10.14 11.85
N THR A 87 5.56 -11.27 11.80
CA THR A 87 5.73 -12.33 12.77
C THR A 87 7.15 -12.90 12.67
N ASN A 88 7.57 -13.65 13.69
CA ASN A 88 8.92 -14.23 13.69
C ASN A 88 9.14 -15.17 12.52
N ASP A 89 8.09 -15.87 12.07
CA ASP A 89 8.20 -16.77 10.94
C ASP A 89 8.07 -16.05 9.60
N LYS A 90 7.86 -14.73 9.62
CA LYS A 90 7.77 -13.90 8.42
C LYS A 90 6.60 -14.22 7.50
N ARG A 91 5.58 -14.87 8.03
CA ARG A 91 4.43 -15.28 7.23
C ARG A 91 3.26 -14.32 7.28
N HIS A 92 3.22 -13.44 8.27
CA HIS A 92 2.10 -12.52 8.47
C HIS A 92 2.60 -11.16 8.89
N LEU A 93 1.82 -10.14 8.53
CA LEU A 93 1.97 -8.84 9.16
C LEU A 93 1.32 -8.91 10.53
N LEU A 94 1.94 -8.28 11.51
CA LEU A 94 1.52 -8.36 12.91
C LEU A 94 1.18 -6.97 13.43
N CYS A 95 -0.02 -6.81 13.96
CA CYS A 95 -0.37 -5.61 14.70
C CYS A 95 0.05 -5.80 16.16
N GLY A 96 0.91 -4.91 16.66
CA GLY A 96 1.45 -5.05 18.00
C GLY A 96 0.48 -4.76 19.11
N THR A 97 -0.70 -4.17 18.81
CA THR A 97 -1.63 -3.77 19.86
C THR A 97 -2.39 -4.96 20.44
N HIS A 98 -3.00 -5.77 19.56
CA HIS A 98 -3.86 -6.88 20.00
C HIS A 98 -3.51 -8.18 19.28
N GLY A 99 -2.35 -8.24 18.65
CA GLY A 99 -1.91 -9.46 18.00
C GLY A 99 -2.64 -9.84 16.74
N ALA A 100 -3.31 -8.87 16.09
CA ALA A 100 -3.96 -9.15 14.82
C ALA A 100 -2.93 -9.58 13.79
N LEU A 101 -3.25 -10.62 13.02
CA LEU A 101 -2.37 -11.13 11.97
C LEU A 101 -3.05 -10.92 10.61
N TYR A 102 -2.27 -10.42 9.66
CA TYR A 102 -2.76 -10.14 8.31
C TYR A 102 -1.92 -10.92 7.30
N ARG A 103 -2.58 -11.48 6.29
CA ARG A 103 -1.89 -12.22 5.24
C ARG A 103 -1.05 -11.28 4.39
N LEU A 104 0.12 -11.77 3.95
CA LEU A 104 0.99 -10.96 3.10
C LEU A 104 0.38 -10.70 1.73
N ASN A 105 -0.37 -11.65 1.18
CA ASN A 105 -0.82 -11.57 -0.20
C ASN A 105 -2.00 -10.65 -0.41
N ASP A 106 -2.90 -10.53 0.54
CA ASP A 106 -4.11 -9.72 0.37
C ASP A 106 -4.41 -8.82 1.55
N GLY A 107 -3.61 -8.91 2.62
CA GLY A 107 -3.81 -8.06 3.80
C GLY A 107 -5.00 -8.42 4.65
N VAL A 108 -5.66 -9.54 4.39
CA VAL A 108 -6.85 -9.92 5.15
C VAL A 108 -6.44 -10.39 6.54
N CYS A 109 -7.16 -9.90 7.55
CA CYS A 109 -6.93 -10.29 8.93
C CYS A 109 -7.43 -11.71 9.17
N VAL A 110 -6.55 -12.59 9.65
CA VAL A 110 -6.90 -13.99 9.88
C VAL A 110 -6.96 -14.32 11.36
N THR A 111 -6.53 -13.42 12.23
CA THR A 111 -6.55 -13.63 13.67
C THR A 111 -6.66 -12.27 14.35
N GLY A 112 -7.46 -12.18 15.38
CA GLY A 112 -7.57 -10.98 16.20
C GLY A 112 -8.86 -10.23 16.00
N PRO A 113 -8.97 -9.02 16.59
CA PRO A 113 -10.26 -8.32 16.64
C PRO A 113 -10.79 -7.85 15.30
N CYS A 114 -9.96 -7.75 14.27
CA CYS A 114 -10.42 -7.33 12.94
C CYS A 114 -10.50 -8.50 11.96
N LEU A 115 -10.82 -9.69 12.48
CA LEU A 115 -10.96 -10.89 11.65
C LEU A 115 -11.89 -10.61 10.45
N SER A 116 -11.44 -11.02 9.27
CA SER A 116 -12.12 -10.84 7.98
C SER A 116 -12.03 -9.44 7.38
N LEU A 117 -11.55 -8.45 8.12
CA LEU A 117 -11.25 -7.15 7.53
C LEU A 117 -9.85 -7.18 6.93
N ALA A 118 -9.56 -6.26 6.03
CA ALA A 118 -8.26 -6.23 5.37
C ALA A 118 -7.59 -4.89 5.58
N LEU A 119 -6.26 -4.90 5.63
CA LEU A 119 -5.49 -3.66 5.56
C LEU A 119 -5.83 -2.94 4.26
N THR A 120 -5.77 -1.63 4.27
CA THR A 120 -5.99 -0.86 3.05
C THR A 120 -4.86 -1.14 2.06
N THR A 121 -5.21 -1.66 0.90
CA THR A 121 -4.26 -1.94 -0.16
C THR A 121 -3.99 -0.65 -0.94
N LEU A 122 -2.73 -0.37 -1.19
CA LEU A 122 -2.33 0.76 -2.02
C LEU A 122 -1.73 0.21 -3.31
N PRO A 123 -2.24 0.66 -4.47
CA PRO A 123 -1.69 0.16 -5.74
C PRO A 123 -0.23 0.56 -5.90
N LEU A 124 0.54 -0.31 -6.53
CA LEU A 124 1.93 -0.02 -6.87
C LEU A 124 2.04 0.17 -8.38
N ILE A 125 2.85 1.14 -8.76
CA ILE A 125 3.15 1.43 -10.17
C ILE A 125 4.64 1.20 -10.35
N GLU A 126 5.00 0.31 -11.27
CA GLU A 126 6.40 0.03 -11.53
C GLU A 126 6.82 0.68 -12.84
N GLU A 127 7.88 1.49 -12.79
CA GLU A 127 8.46 2.11 -13.96
C GLU A 127 9.98 1.97 -13.88
N GLU A 128 10.54 1.28 -14.88
CA GLU A 128 11.99 1.12 -14.98
C GLU A 128 12.61 0.59 -13.68
N GLY A 129 11.96 -0.39 -13.08
CA GLY A 129 12.46 -1.04 -11.89
C GLY A 129 12.24 -0.27 -10.61
N VAL A 130 11.51 0.83 -10.66
CA VAL A 130 11.20 1.65 -9.48
C VAL A 130 9.72 1.53 -9.17
N LEU A 131 9.40 1.29 -7.92
CA LEU A 131 8.02 1.17 -7.47
C LEU A 131 7.56 2.51 -6.87
N TYR A 132 6.38 2.93 -7.31
CA TYR A 132 5.71 4.13 -6.78
C TYR A 132 4.42 3.68 -6.12
N VAL A 133 4.06 4.35 -5.05
CA VAL A 133 2.82 4.07 -4.31
C VAL A 133 1.76 5.04 -4.80
N ASP A 134 0.64 4.49 -5.29
CA ASP A 134 -0.49 5.31 -5.72
C ASP A 134 -1.33 5.66 -4.50
N VAL A 135 -1.37 6.95 -4.16
CA VAL A 135 -2.08 7.43 -2.99
C VAL A 135 -3.34 8.22 -3.36
N SER A 136 -3.74 8.17 -4.63
CA SER A 136 -4.89 8.97 -5.08
C SER A 136 -6.20 8.59 -4.39
N ALA A 137 -6.33 7.36 -3.90
CA ALA A 137 -7.54 6.93 -3.20
C ALA A 137 -7.54 7.27 -1.71
N LEU A 138 -6.42 7.76 -1.17
CA LEU A 138 -6.38 8.16 0.23
C LEU A 138 -7.02 9.54 0.38
N ASP A 139 -7.64 9.77 1.54
CA ASP A 139 -8.19 11.08 1.83
C ASP A 139 -7.07 12.12 1.90
N PRO A 140 -7.37 13.34 1.46
CA PRO A 140 -6.35 14.40 1.45
C PRO A 140 -5.90 14.80 2.85
#